data_812beec98667bae46ad21c3620c0020b
#
_entry.id   812beec98667bae46ad21c3620c0020b
#
_cell.length_a   1.000
_cell.length_b   1.000
_cell.length_c   1.000
_cell.angle_alpha   90.00
_cell.angle_beta   90.00
_cell.angle_gamma   90.00
#
_symmetry.space_group_name_H-M   'P 1'
#
loop_
_entity.id
_entity.type
_entity.pdbx_description
1 polymer ?
#
loop_
_entity_poly.entity_id
_entity_poly.type
_entity_poly.pdbx_seq_one_letter_code
_entity_poly.pdbx_strand_id
1 'polypeptide(L)'
;GNHVILYTPVVKKEHFLNAISYLVRRMDENTAPDNFLTHSFSLKPDTPEWKELQEQFINAYNMKDTITHIPTRTQDRNKPYVGQEPQDEMINEPDTDFDRFCNQQWVEHIFSKWKSTGKMNYEKAGWGDWKPGDTLPTQIGNELVYNDDKVNYYDRSQDGDVLVCEMSRANKAQVEQILDIADKDGGGWRDTTIEERHRIMYKAANIMGQMRGDLIGSMCAITGKTVEEADVEVSEGIDYCRFYTTTMKKFAALDDIVMKAKGTVLVLSPWNFPCAIPCGGVVAALASGNTCILKPATVAAPVAWLFAKAFWEAGVPKEALHQ
;
A
#
# COMPACT_ATOMS: atom_id res chain seq x y z
N GLY A 1 -30.68 -10.00 -28.22
CA GLY A 1 -29.75 -8.94 -28.59
C GLY A 1 -28.67 -8.84 -27.54
N ASN A 2 -27.40 -8.80 -27.95
CA ASN A 2 -26.28 -8.62 -27.03
C ASN A 2 -26.31 -7.17 -26.50
N HIS A 3 -26.39 -7.01 -25.20
CA HIS A 3 -26.25 -5.70 -24.57
C HIS A 3 -24.76 -5.37 -24.48
N VAL A 4 -24.37 -4.23 -25.02
CA VAL A 4 -23.02 -3.69 -24.89
C VAL A 4 -23.04 -2.67 -23.74
N ILE A 5 -22.19 -2.87 -22.74
CA ILE A 5 -21.99 -1.90 -21.68
C ILE A 5 -20.75 -1.08 -22.04
N LEU A 6 -20.92 0.22 -22.22
CA LEU A 6 -19.81 1.14 -22.44
C LEU A 6 -19.35 1.71 -21.10
N TYR A 7 -18.14 1.36 -20.70
CA TYR A 7 -17.48 1.97 -19.54
C TYR A 7 -16.70 3.22 -19.98
N THR A 8 -17.00 4.35 -19.37
CA THR A 8 -16.29 5.61 -19.62
C THR A 8 -16.08 6.37 -18.32
N PRO A 9 -14.98 7.12 -18.17
CA PRO A 9 -14.85 8.05 -17.05
C PRO A 9 -15.95 9.13 -17.12
N VAL A 10 -16.70 9.28 -16.05
CA VAL A 10 -17.74 10.32 -15.94
C VAL A 10 -17.20 11.44 -15.05
N VAL A 11 -16.98 12.60 -15.63
CA VAL A 11 -16.46 13.77 -14.93
C VAL A 11 -17.26 15.01 -15.28
N LYS A 12 -17.24 16.02 -14.41
CA LYS A 12 -17.76 17.36 -14.75
C LYS A 12 -16.90 17.98 -15.85
N LYS A 13 -17.47 18.88 -16.62
CA LYS A 13 -16.79 19.56 -17.74
C LYS A 13 -15.48 20.23 -17.30
N GLU A 14 -15.43 20.78 -16.08
CA GLU A 14 -14.26 21.44 -15.51
C GLU A 14 -13.09 20.46 -15.27
N HIS A 15 -13.37 19.16 -15.17
CA HIS A 15 -12.39 18.10 -14.89
C HIS A 15 -12.09 17.21 -16.11
N PHE A 16 -12.47 17.66 -17.32
CA PHE A 16 -12.32 16.87 -18.53
C PHE A 16 -10.86 16.45 -18.81
N LEU A 17 -9.89 17.31 -18.50
CA LEU A 17 -8.47 16.99 -18.63
C LEU A 17 -8.05 15.80 -17.74
N ASN A 18 -8.65 15.64 -16.57
CA ASN A 18 -8.38 14.50 -15.69
C ASN A 18 -8.86 13.18 -16.31
N ALA A 19 -10.01 13.21 -17.00
CA ALA A 19 -10.52 12.05 -17.74
C ALA A 19 -9.61 11.67 -18.90
N ILE A 20 -9.09 12.65 -19.64
CA ILE A 20 -8.12 12.41 -20.73
C ILE A 20 -6.84 11.77 -20.15
N SER A 21 -6.28 12.34 -19.08
CA SER A 21 -5.08 11.80 -18.44
C SER A 21 -5.26 10.36 -17.94
N TYR A 22 -6.44 10.06 -17.42
CA TYR A 22 -6.79 8.69 -17.01
C TYR A 22 -6.81 7.74 -18.21
N LEU A 23 -7.49 8.12 -19.30
CA LEU A 23 -7.60 7.29 -20.51
C LEU A 23 -6.24 7.05 -21.16
N VAL A 24 -5.39 8.09 -21.26
CA VAL A 24 -4.05 7.96 -21.85
C VAL A 24 -3.23 6.93 -21.07
N ARG A 25 -3.23 6.98 -19.74
CA ARG A 25 -2.51 5.98 -18.93
C ARG A 25 -3.04 4.56 -19.14
N ARG A 26 -4.38 4.39 -19.27
CA ARG A 26 -4.95 3.06 -19.58
C ARG A 26 -4.53 2.56 -20.95
N MET A 27 -4.42 3.44 -21.92
CA MET A 27 -3.94 3.08 -23.28
C MET A 27 -2.46 2.67 -23.23
N ASP A 28 -1.61 3.41 -22.54
CA ASP A 28 -0.18 3.09 -22.40
C ASP A 28 0.02 1.72 -21.74
N GLU A 29 -0.71 1.43 -20.67
CA GLU A 29 -0.67 0.14 -19.98
C GLU A 29 -1.06 -1.04 -20.90
N ASN A 30 -2.02 -0.84 -21.79
CA ASN A 30 -2.51 -1.88 -22.69
C ASN A 30 -1.68 -2.02 -23.97
N THR A 31 -0.75 -1.11 -24.23
CA THR A 31 0.11 -1.13 -25.44
C THR A 31 1.54 -1.58 -25.16
N ALA A 32 1.85 -2.04 -23.94
CA ALA A 32 3.15 -2.60 -23.61
C ALA A 32 3.47 -3.80 -24.54
N PRO A 33 4.72 -3.92 -25.04
CA PRO A 33 5.07 -4.93 -26.06
C PRO A 33 4.84 -6.38 -25.64
N ASP A 34 4.93 -6.65 -24.35
CA ASP A 34 4.72 -7.97 -23.72
C ASP A 34 3.25 -8.27 -23.36
N ASN A 35 2.36 -7.28 -23.55
CA ASN A 35 0.94 -7.47 -23.28
C ASN A 35 0.25 -8.11 -24.49
N PHE A 36 -0.39 -9.28 -24.26
CA PHE A 36 -1.16 -9.99 -25.30
C PHE A 36 -2.18 -9.08 -26.01
N LEU A 37 -2.78 -8.11 -25.32
CA LEU A 37 -3.75 -7.18 -25.92
C LEU A 37 -3.14 -6.33 -27.04
N THR A 38 -1.83 -6.07 -26.99
CA THR A 38 -1.11 -5.35 -28.06
C THR A 38 -1.23 -6.08 -29.41
N HIS A 39 -1.25 -7.41 -29.38
CA HIS A 39 -1.31 -8.25 -30.57
C HIS A 39 -2.73 -8.67 -30.93
N SER A 40 -3.65 -8.74 -29.97
CA SER A 40 -4.98 -9.37 -30.11
C SER A 40 -5.84 -8.78 -31.23
N PHE A 41 -5.75 -7.48 -31.47
CA PHE A 41 -6.58 -6.79 -32.48
C PHE A 41 -6.02 -6.90 -33.90
N SER A 42 -4.74 -7.14 -34.08
CA SER A 42 -4.04 -7.21 -35.38
C SER A 42 -3.54 -8.61 -35.71
N LEU A 43 -3.69 -9.57 -34.80
CA LEU A 43 -3.16 -10.92 -34.92
C LEU A 43 -3.79 -11.63 -36.12
N LYS A 44 -2.95 -12.07 -37.05
CA LYS A 44 -3.37 -12.85 -38.25
C LYS A 44 -2.54 -14.14 -38.30
N PRO A 45 -3.13 -15.25 -38.73
CA PRO A 45 -2.39 -16.49 -38.97
C PRO A 45 -1.16 -16.24 -39.85
N ASP A 46 -0.07 -16.96 -39.55
CA ASP A 46 1.18 -16.98 -40.34
C ASP A 46 2.02 -15.67 -40.27
N THR A 47 1.63 -14.65 -39.50
CA THR A 47 2.49 -13.49 -39.24
C THR A 47 3.62 -13.85 -38.25
N PRO A 48 4.70 -13.04 -38.19
CA PRO A 48 5.76 -13.22 -37.19
C PRO A 48 5.21 -13.27 -35.76
N GLU A 49 4.30 -12.37 -35.41
CA GLU A 49 3.67 -12.28 -34.08
C GLU A 49 2.84 -13.53 -33.77
N TRP A 50 2.11 -14.06 -34.78
CA TRP A 50 1.37 -15.31 -34.65
C TRP A 50 2.32 -16.48 -34.32
N LYS A 51 3.44 -16.57 -35.05
CA LYS A 51 4.42 -17.64 -34.85
C LYS A 51 5.05 -17.55 -33.48
N GLU A 52 5.40 -16.37 -33.02
CA GLU A 52 5.94 -16.17 -31.69
C GLU A 52 4.96 -16.62 -30.59
N LEU A 53 3.71 -16.18 -30.63
CA LEU A 53 2.67 -16.61 -29.70
C LEU A 53 2.38 -18.12 -29.79
N GLN A 54 2.43 -18.67 -31.00
CA GLN A 54 2.28 -20.11 -31.23
C GLN A 54 3.44 -20.89 -30.60
N GLU A 55 4.66 -20.43 -30.75
CA GLU A 55 5.85 -21.05 -30.13
C GLU A 55 5.78 -20.98 -28.60
N GLN A 56 5.38 -19.84 -28.05
CA GLN A 56 5.17 -19.69 -26.60
C GLN A 56 4.14 -20.71 -26.09
N PHE A 57 3.00 -20.84 -26.79
CA PHE A 57 1.98 -21.81 -26.44
C PHE A 57 2.48 -23.26 -26.53
N ILE A 58 3.17 -23.62 -27.63
CA ILE A 58 3.73 -24.97 -27.82
C ILE A 58 4.77 -25.29 -26.76
N ASN A 59 5.64 -24.33 -26.44
CA ASN A 59 6.65 -24.49 -25.40
C ASN A 59 5.99 -24.71 -24.02
N ALA A 60 5.00 -23.93 -23.67
CA ALA A 60 4.23 -24.10 -22.44
C ALA A 60 3.53 -25.48 -22.39
N TYR A 61 2.93 -25.90 -23.52
CA TYR A 61 2.30 -27.21 -23.62
C TYR A 61 3.31 -28.37 -23.46
N ASN A 62 4.50 -28.27 -24.08
CA ASN A 62 5.54 -29.29 -23.97
C ASN A 62 6.15 -29.37 -22.58
N MET A 63 6.15 -28.26 -21.82
CA MET A 63 6.65 -28.21 -20.45
C MET A 63 5.67 -28.76 -19.42
N LYS A 64 4.37 -28.95 -19.78
CA LYS A 64 3.31 -29.30 -18.80
C LYS A 64 3.62 -30.52 -17.94
N ASP A 65 4.29 -31.55 -18.50
CA ASP A 65 4.60 -32.79 -17.79
C ASP A 65 5.91 -32.70 -16.98
N THR A 66 6.67 -31.61 -17.15
CA THR A 66 7.91 -31.34 -16.42
C THR A 66 7.69 -30.35 -15.27
N ILE A 67 6.54 -29.68 -15.24
CA ILE A 67 6.19 -28.73 -14.17
C ILE A 67 5.81 -29.53 -12.93
N THR A 68 6.45 -29.18 -11.82
CA THR A 68 6.10 -29.80 -10.53
C THR A 68 4.67 -29.42 -10.12
N HIS A 69 3.93 -30.40 -9.57
CA HIS A 69 2.61 -30.16 -8.96
C HIS A 69 2.73 -29.71 -7.49
N ILE A 70 3.94 -29.70 -6.95
CA ILE A 70 4.20 -29.21 -5.60
C ILE A 70 4.25 -27.69 -5.66
N PRO A 71 3.48 -26.96 -4.83
CA PRO A 71 3.54 -25.53 -4.76
C PRO A 71 4.99 -25.05 -4.52
N THR A 72 5.50 -24.16 -5.34
CA THR A 72 6.86 -23.59 -5.19
C THR A 72 6.92 -22.65 -4.01
N ARG A 73 5.80 -22.02 -3.65
CA ARG A 73 5.68 -21.21 -2.43
C ARG A 73 5.45 -22.14 -1.25
N THR A 74 6.33 -22.07 -0.26
CA THR A 74 6.28 -22.91 0.95
C THR A 74 5.93 -22.09 2.18
N GLN A 75 5.53 -20.82 2.00
CA GLN A 75 5.21 -19.93 3.09
C GLN A 75 4.07 -20.47 3.94
N ASP A 76 4.16 -20.17 5.23
CA ASP A 76 3.14 -20.45 6.22
C ASP A 76 2.93 -19.17 7.06
N ARG A 77 1.82 -18.49 6.84
CA ARG A 77 1.50 -17.21 7.49
C ARG A 77 1.20 -17.33 8.98
N ASN A 78 1.02 -18.55 9.49
CA ASN A 78 0.90 -18.80 10.93
C ASN A 78 2.27 -18.74 11.65
N LYS A 79 3.36 -18.83 10.91
CA LYS A 79 4.71 -18.70 11.46
C LYS A 79 5.07 -17.22 11.64
N PRO A 80 5.94 -16.91 12.60
CA PRO A 80 6.47 -15.55 12.73
C PRO A 80 7.05 -15.07 11.41
N TYR A 81 6.73 -13.82 11.05
CA TYR A 81 7.28 -13.19 9.85
C TYR A 81 8.80 -13.08 9.96
N VAL A 82 9.50 -13.53 8.96
CA VAL A 82 10.95 -13.41 8.85
C VAL A 82 11.25 -12.19 7.97
N GLY A 83 11.73 -11.12 8.58
CA GLY A 83 12.10 -9.90 7.89
C GLY A 83 13.34 -10.07 7.01
N GLN A 84 13.56 -9.08 6.16
CA GLN A 84 14.78 -8.98 5.36
C GLN A 84 15.70 -7.91 5.93
N GLU A 85 17.00 -8.19 5.93
CA GLU A 85 18.01 -7.19 6.20
C GLU A 85 18.20 -6.27 4.98
N PRO A 86 18.66 -5.02 5.18
CA PRO A 86 18.94 -4.10 4.09
C PRO A 86 19.90 -4.71 3.06
N GLN A 87 19.53 -4.63 1.78
CA GLN A 87 20.26 -5.24 0.67
C GLN A 87 20.46 -4.21 -0.46
N ASP A 88 21.48 -4.44 -1.29
CA ASP A 88 21.75 -3.61 -2.46
C ASP A 88 20.84 -3.97 -3.66
N GLU A 89 20.28 -5.17 -3.65
CA GLU A 89 19.27 -5.61 -4.59
C GLU A 89 17.97 -5.96 -3.87
N MET A 90 16.88 -5.50 -4.43
CA MET A 90 15.57 -5.74 -3.86
C MET A 90 15.12 -7.17 -4.13
N ILE A 91 14.58 -7.82 -3.11
CA ILE A 91 13.82 -9.07 -3.22
C ILE A 91 12.37 -8.74 -2.91
N ASN A 92 11.47 -9.05 -3.84
CA ASN A 92 10.05 -8.84 -3.67
C ASN A 92 9.47 -9.62 -2.50
N GLU A 93 8.49 -9.01 -1.85
CA GLU A 93 7.68 -9.69 -0.85
C GLU A 93 6.71 -10.66 -1.52
N PRO A 94 6.73 -11.95 -1.17
CA PRO A 94 5.79 -12.89 -1.78
C PRO A 94 4.37 -12.67 -1.28
N ASP A 95 3.42 -12.73 -2.21
CA ASP A 95 2.00 -12.80 -1.89
C ASP A 95 1.65 -14.09 -1.16
N THR A 96 0.51 -14.11 -0.51
CA THR A 96 0.04 -15.29 0.21
C THR A 96 -0.49 -16.32 -0.77
N ASP A 97 0.00 -17.55 -0.65
CA ASP A 97 -0.51 -18.72 -1.38
C ASP A 97 -1.76 -19.24 -0.66
N PHE A 98 -2.91 -18.78 -1.09
CA PHE A 98 -4.20 -19.13 -0.48
C PHE A 98 -4.67 -20.57 -0.81
N ASP A 99 -4.02 -21.27 -1.75
CA ASP A 99 -4.29 -22.70 -2.00
C ASP A 99 -3.74 -23.59 -0.87
N ARG A 100 -2.86 -23.05 -0.03
CA ARG A 100 -2.32 -23.76 1.12
C ARG A 100 -3.28 -23.68 2.31
N PHE A 101 -3.66 -24.85 2.84
CA PHE A 101 -4.58 -24.97 3.97
C PHE A 101 -4.13 -24.18 5.21
N CYS A 102 -2.84 -24.14 5.52
CA CYS A 102 -2.31 -23.34 6.63
C CYS A 102 -2.61 -21.85 6.46
N ASN A 103 -2.54 -21.33 5.22
CA ASN A 103 -2.83 -19.93 4.95
C ASN A 103 -4.32 -19.63 4.94
N GLN A 104 -5.18 -20.58 4.56
CA GLN A 104 -6.62 -20.45 4.73
C GLN A 104 -6.98 -20.36 6.23
N GLN A 105 -6.38 -21.19 7.08
CA GLN A 105 -6.56 -21.10 8.53
C GLN A 105 -6.07 -19.76 9.11
N TRP A 106 -4.98 -19.22 8.56
CA TRP A 106 -4.51 -17.89 8.95
C TRP A 106 -5.52 -16.79 8.59
N VAL A 107 -6.19 -16.89 7.43
CA VAL A 107 -7.28 -15.98 7.05
C VAL A 107 -8.45 -16.07 8.03
N GLU A 108 -8.83 -17.29 8.44
CA GLU A 108 -9.86 -17.48 9.47
C GLU A 108 -9.48 -16.80 10.80
N HIS A 109 -8.20 -16.82 11.17
CA HIS A 109 -7.70 -16.08 12.34
C HIS A 109 -7.83 -14.56 12.17
N ILE A 110 -7.52 -14.01 10.98
CA ILE A 110 -7.76 -12.59 10.69
C ILE A 110 -9.24 -12.27 10.91
N PHE A 111 -10.14 -13.03 10.31
CA PHE A 111 -11.57 -12.78 10.47
C PHE A 111 -12.05 -12.97 11.91
N SER A 112 -11.53 -13.94 12.66
CA SER A 112 -11.87 -14.11 14.06
C SER A 112 -11.40 -12.94 14.93
N LYS A 113 -10.29 -12.31 14.57
CA LYS A 113 -9.73 -11.14 15.22
C LYS A 113 -10.53 -9.87 14.91
N TRP A 114 -10.96 -9.72 13.65
CA TRP A 114 -11.66 -8.56 13.14
C TRP A 114 -13.19 -8.69 13.13
N LYS A 115 -13.73 -9.92 13.21
CA LYS A 115 -15.15 -10.21 13.30
C LYS A 115 -15.40 -11.19 14.44
N SER A 116 -16.06 -10.77 15.50
CA SER A 116 -16.61 -11.69 16.48
C SER A 116 -18.13 -11.55 16.51
N THR A 117 -18.85 -12.63 16.18
CA THR A 117 -20.31 -12.81 16.37
C THR A 117 -21.16 -11.54 16.22
N GLY A 118 -21.01 -10.85 15.07
CA GLY A 118 -21.75 -9.62 14.75
C GLY A 118 -21.19 -8.33 15.36
N LYS A 119 -20.08 -8.42 16.10
CA LYS A 119 -19.28 -7.26 16.54
C LYS A 119 -17.82 -7.58 16.28
N MET A 120 -17.09 -6.63 15.74
CA MET A 120 -15.65 -6.80 15.56
C MET A 120 -14.96 -6.92 16.91
N ASN A 121 -14.02 -7.86 17.04
CA ASN A 121 -13.21 -8.00 18.24
C ASN A 121 -11.94 -7.17 18.12
N TYR A 122 -12.08 -5.85 18.22
CA TYR A 122 -10.98 -4.90 18.06
C TYR A 122 -9.94 -4.99 19.18
N GLU A 123 -10.26 -5.59 20.33
CA GLU A 123 -9.29 -5.82 21.40
C GLU A 123 -8.09 -6.66 20.95
N LYS A 124 -8.27 -7.41 19.84
CA LYS A 124 -7.24 -8.24 19.23
C LYS A 124 -6.70 -7.67 17.92
N ALA A 125 -7.30 -6.60 17.38
CA ALA A 125 -6.79 -5.95 16.19
C ALA A 125 -5.49 -5.20 16.51
N GLY A 126 -4.62 -5.06 15.53
CA GLY A 126 -3.27 -4.47 15.68
C GLY A 126 -3.22 -2.96 15.87
N TRP A 127 -4.24 -2.39 16.51
CA TRP A 127 -4.29 -0.96 16.84
C TRP A 127 -3.35 -0.55 17.98
N GLY A 128 -2.56 -1.48 18.53
CA GLY A 128 -1.73 -1.25 19.72
C GLY A 128 -2.60 -1.21 20.98
N ASP A 129 -2.48 -0.13 21.77
CA ASP A 129 -3.26 0.05 23.02
C ASP A 129 -4.69 0.54 22.78
N TRP A 130 -5.11 0.68 21.51
CA TRP A 130 -6.45 1.15 21.13
C TRP A 130 -7.50 0.05 21.28
N LYS A 131 -8.66 0.46 21.78
CA LYS A 131 -9.82 -0.42 21.96
C LYS A 131 -10.91 -0.10 20.92
N PRO A 132 -11.79 -1.05 20.63
CA PRO A 132 -12.97 -0.79 19.77
C PRO A 132 -13.80 0.37 20.31
N GLY A 133 -14.16 1.27 19.41
CA GLY A 133 -14.86 2.49 19.77
C GLY A 133 -13.97 3.62 20.25
N ASP A 134 -12.67 3.39 20.44
CA ASP A 134 -11.71 4.45 20.68
C ASP A 134 -11.57 5.35 19.46
N THR A 135 -11.30 6.60 19.70
CA THR A 135 -11.02 7.57 18.65
C THR A 135 -9.54 7.52 18.27
N LEU A 136 -9.24 7.29 17.00
CA LEU A 136 -7.91 7.48 16.47
C LEU A 136 -7.59 8.99 16.41
N PRO A 137 -6.42 9.42 16.88
CA PRO A 137 -6.06 10.83 16.89
C PRO A 137 -5.52 11.31 15.55
N THR A 138 -5.38 12.62 15.41
CA THR A 138 -4.48 13.24 14.45
C THR A 138 -3.07 13.29 15.05
N GLN A 139 -2.05 12.88 14.29
CA GLN A 139 -0.65 13.00 14.71
C GLN A 139 -0.10 14.38 14.32
N ILE A 140 0.31 15.17 15.29
CA ILE A 140 0.91 16.51 15.12
C ILE A 140 2.25 16.56 15.83
N GLY A 141 3.35 16.48 15.09
CA GLY A 141 4.67 16.33 15.71
C GLY A 141 4.71 15.15 16.66
N ASN A 142 5.11 15.36 17.89
CA ASN A 142 5.17 14.31 18.93
C ASN A 142 3.85 14.12 19.67
N GLU A 143 2.80 14.87 19.33
CA GLU A 143 1.54 14.86 20.06
C GLU A 143 0.47 14.07 19.32
N LEU A 144 -0.38 13.38 20.08
CA LEU A 144 -1.62 12.76 19.63
C LEU A 144 -2.77 13.68 20.01
N VAL A 145 -3.43 14.24 19.01
CA VAL A 145 -4.48 15.25 19.21
C VAL A 145 -5.85 14.70 18.93
N TYR A 146 -6.77 14.87 19.87
CA TYR A 146 -8.15 14.44 19.81
C TYR A 146 -9.05 15.65 19.68
N ASN A 147 -9.82 15.71 18.61
CA ASN A 147 -10.79 16.77 18.36
C ASN A 147 -12.23 16.23 18.49
N ASP A 148 -13.19 17.11 18.73
CA ASP A 148 -14.61 16.77 18.74
C ASP A 148 -15.13 16.49 17.31
N ASP A 149 -14.51 17.08 16.30
CA ASP A 149 -14.81 16.78 14.89
C ASP A 149 -14.18 15.43 14.52
N LYS A 150 -15.04 14.42 14.34
CA LYS A 150 -14.68 13.03 14.12
C LYS A 150 -15.38 12.44 12.91
N VAL A 151 -14.79 11.42 12.34
CA VAL A 151 -15.40 10.57 11.31
C VAL A 151 -15.59 9.17 11.87
N ASN A 152 -16.79 8.64 11.72
CA ASN A 152 -17.10 7.27 12.09
C ASN A 152 -16.81 6.34 10.91
N TYR A 153 -16.18 5.20 11.21
CA TYR A 153 -15.88 4.15 10.24
C TYR A 153 -16.65 2.90 10.59
N TYR A 154 -17.39 2.39 9.63
CA TYR A 154 -18.26 1.22 9.79
C TYR A 154 -17.74 0.04 8.98
N ASP A 155 -18.00 -1.17 9.48
CA ASP A 155 -17.60 -2.41 8.81
C ASP A 155 -18.41 -2.60 7.52
N ARG A 156 -17.74 -2.47 6.39
CA ARG A 156 -18.35 -2.61 5.05
C ARG A 156 -18.58 -4.08 4.65
N SER A 157 -18.07 -5.02 5.40
CA SER A 157 -18.25 -6.45 5.15
C SER A 157 -19.48 -7.03 5.85
N GLN A 158 -20.19 -6.21 6.61
CA GLN A 158 -21.39 -6.63 7.37
C GLN A 158 -22.60 -5.78 7.02
N ASP A 159 -23.79 -6.38 7.14
CA ASP A 159 -25.04 -5.64 7.09
C ASP A 159 -25.22 -4.84 8.40
N GLY A 160 -25.62 -3.58 8.26
CA GLY A 160 -25.86 -2.69 9.39
C GLY A 160 -24.68 -1.79 9.75
N ASP A 161 -24.89 -0.94 10.75
CA ASP A 161 -23.91 0.05 11.19
C ASP A 161 -23.03 -0.50 12.32
N VAL A 162 -22.12 -1.42 11.99
CA VAL A 162 -21.12 -1.91 12.93
C VAL A 162 -19.93 -0.96 12.96
N LEU A 163 -19.82 -0.15 14.02
CA LEU A 163 -18.74 0.82 14.18
C LEU A 163 -17.39 0.12 14.36
N VAL A 164 -16.44 0.41 13.46
CA VAL A 164 -15.05 -0.03 13.55
C VAL A 164 -14.25 0.86 14.48
N CYS A 165 -14.20 2.14 14.17
CA CYS A 165 -13.51 3.16 14.94
C CYS A 165 -14.05 4.55 14.59
N GLU A 166 -13.68 5.51 15.42
CA GLU A 166 -13.75 6.93 15.09
C GLU A 166 -12.35 7.44 14.74
N MET A 167 -12.26 8.53 14.00
CA MET A 167 -10.99 9.22 13.75
C MET A 167 -11.17 10.73 13.87
N SER A 168 -10.31 11.35 14.63
CA SER A 168 -10.23 12.78 14.83
C SER A 168 -9.79 13.48 13.55
N ARG A 169 -10.41 14.61 13.21
CA ARG A 169 -9.99 15.45 12.08
C ARG A 169 -9.22 16.68 12.56
N ALA A 170 -8.12 16.99 11.86
CA ALA A 170 -7.38 18.21 12.09
C ALA A 170 -8.22 19.43 11.67
N ASN A 171 -8.26 20.46 12.51
CA ASN A 171 -8.78 21.76 12.15
C ASN A 171 -7.74 22.60 11.38
N LYS A 172 -8.15 23.75 10.85
CA LYS A 172 -7.28 24.60 10.03
C LYS A 172 -5.99 25.03 10.76
N ALA A 173 -6.08 25.44 12.02
CA ALA A 173 -4.90 25.85 12.79
C ALA A 173 -3.92 24.69 13.01
N GLN A 174 -4.44 23.48 13.23
CA GLN A 174 -3.63 22.27 13.35
C GLN A 174 -2.95 21.88 12.03
N VAL A 175 -3.62 22.08 10.89
CA VAL A 175 -2.99 21.87 9.57
C VAL A 175 -1.85 22.86 9.36
N GLU A 176 -2.01 24.14 9.73
CA GLU A 176 -0.94 25.13 9.68
C GLU A 176 0.22 24.76 10.63
N GLN A 177 -0.07 24.24 11.82
CA GLN A 177 0.93 23.73 12.75
C GLN A 177 1.69 22.53 12.18
N ILE A 178 1.00 21.57 11.55
CA ILE A 178 1.60 20.41 10.87
C ILE A 178 2.57 20.88 9.79
N LEU A 179 2.14 21.84 8.96
CA LEU A 179 2.98 22.40 7.89
C LEU A 179 4.25 23.05 8.45
N ASP A 180 4.14 23.84 9.51
CA ASP A 180 5.26 24.50 10.17
C ASP A 180 6.25 23.49 10.79
N ILE A 181 5.74 22.46 11.46
CA ILE A 181 6.58 21.38 12.03
C ILE A 181 7.31 20.62 10.93
N ALA A 182 6.60 20.20 9.88
CA ALA A 182 7.17 19.46 8.77
C ALA A 182 8.21 20.28 8.01
N ASP A 183 7.99 21.60 7.83
CA ASP A 183 8.95 22.47 7.15
C ASP A 183 10.22 22.70 7.99
N LYS A 184 10.08 22.83 9.30
CA LYS A 184 11.22 22.99 10.22
C LYS A 184 12.05 21.73 10.37
N ASP A 185 11.47 20.55 10.15
CA ASP A 185 12.12 19.25 10.31
C ASP A 185 12.83 19.09 11.67
N GLY A 186 12.10 19.37 12.75
CA GLY A 186 12.64 19.35 14.11
C GLY A 186 13.24 18.00 14.53
N GLY A 187 12.81 16.91 13.88
CA GLY A 187 13.35 15.57 14.05
C GLY A 187 14.66 15.30 13.28
N GLY A 188 15.11 16.24 12.44
CA GLY A 188 16.38 16.15 11.70
C GLY A 188 16.38 15.08 10.60
N TRP A 189 15.22 14.74 10.04
CA TRP A 189 15.10 13.69 9.01
C TRP A 189 15.90 14.02 7.73
N ARG A 190 15.92 15.28 7.32
CA ARG A 190 16.67 15.73 6.12
C ARG A 190 18.18 15.52 6.24
N ASP A 191 18.69 15.58 7.46
CA ASP A 191 20.11 15.43 7.75
C ASP A 191 20.54 13.97 7.94
N THR A 192 19.60 13.02 7.96
CA THR A 192 19.92 11.58 8.03
C THR A 192 20.61 11.14 6.74
N THR A 193 21.51 10.18 6.85
CA THR A 193 22.17 9.59 5.68
C THR A 193 21.22 8.72 4.87
N ILE A 194 21.56 8.47 3.61
CA ILE A 194 20.77 7.57 2.76
C ILE A 194 20.81 6.16 3.32
N GLU A 195 21.93 5.71 3.87
CA GLU A 195 22.09 4.41 4.51
C GLU A 195 21.18 4.28 5.73
N GLU A 196 21.08 5.33 6.53
CA GLU A 196 20.20 5.32 7.70
C GLU A 196 18.73 5.28 7.27
N ARG A 197 18.33 6.10 6.30
CA ARG A 197 16.96 6.02 5.75
C ARG A 197 16.67 4.66 5.14
N HIS A 198 17.62 4.08 4.42
CA HIS A 198 17.50 2.73 3.86
C HIS A 198 17.25 1.70 4.95
N ARG A 199 18.04 1.73 6.03
CA ARG A 199 17.87 0.84 7.18
C ARG A 199 16.50 1.01 7.86
N ILE A 200 16.05 2.23 8.05
CA ILE A 200 14.76 2.54 8.67
C ILE A 200 13.60 2.05 7.78
N MET A 201 13.66 2.25 6.46
CA MET A 201 12.61 1.78 5.55
C MET A 201 12.53 0.25 5.48
N TYR A 202 13.67 -0.47 5.50
CA TYR A 202 13.65 -1.93 5.61
C TYR A 202 13.04 -2.40 6.92
N LYS A 203 13.31 -1.69 8.03
CA LYS A 203 12.67 -1.98 9.30
C LYS A 203 11.16 -1.71 9.25
N ALA A 204 10.70 -0.63 8.60
CA ALA A 204 9.28 -0.36 8.37
C ALA A 204 8.63 -1.46 7.53
N ALA A 205 9.27 -1.91 6.45
CA ALA A 205 8.85 -3.04 5.65
C ALA A 205 8.65 -4.31 6.49
N ASN A 206 9.61 -4.61 7.37
CA ASN A 206 9.54 -5.78 8.25
C ASN A 206 8.40 -5.67 9.27
N ILE A 207 8.16 -4.49 9.83
CA ILE A 207 7.03 -4.25 10.74
C ILE A 207 5.70 -4.39 9.98
N MET A 208 5.59 -3.85 8.76
CA MET A 208 4.40 -4.07 7.92
C MET A 208 4.16 -5.55 7.64
N GLY A 209 5.21 -6.32 7.38
CA GLY A 209 5.12 -7.77 7.21
C GLY A 209 4.59 -8.48 8.47
N GLN A 210 5.02 -8.07 9.65
CA GLN A 210 4.50 -8.56 10.94
C GLN A 210 3.03 -8.18 11.15
N MET A 211 2.62 -6.99 10.67
CA MET A 211 1.27 -6.46 10.77
C MET A 211 0.37 -6.88 9.59
N ARG A 212 0.82 -7.75 8.68
CA ARG A 212 0.10 -8.11 7.44
C ARG A 212 -1.36 -8.45 7.69
N GLY A 213 -1.63 -9.32 8.66
CA GLY A 213 -3.00 -9.72 9.00
C GLY A 213 -3.87 -8.56 9.48
N ASP A 214 -3.31 -7.63 10.22
CA ASP A 214 -4.03 -6.45 10.71
C ASP A 214 -4.29 -5.44 9.58
N LEU A 215 -3.32 -5.24 8.69
CA LEU A 215 -3.50 -4.40 7.51
C LEU A 215 -4.59 -4.97 6.59
N ILE A 216 -4.57 -6.28 6.32
CA ILE A 216 -5.61 -6.97 5.54
C ILE A 216 -6.97 -6.82 6.21
N GLY A 217 -7.07 -7.15 7.50
CA GLY A 217 -8.34 -7.07 8.24
C GLY A 217 -8.92 -5.66 8.24
N SER A 218 -8.08 -4.63 8.40
CA SER A 218 -8.50 -3.23 8.33
C SER A 218 -9.06 -2.85 6.94
N MET A 219 -8.40 -3.29 5.87
CA MET A 219 -8.86 -3.04 4.50
C MET A 219 -10.18 -3.76 4.21
N CYS A 220 -10.31 -5.03 4.61
CA CYS A 220 -11.58 -5.76 4.47
C CYS A 220 -12.72 -5.07 5.21
N ALA A 221 -12.50 -4.67 6.46
CA ALA A 221 -13.53 -4.06 7.29
C ALA A 221 -13.92 -2.64 6.83
N ILE A 222 -12.93 -1.79 6.56
CA ILE A 222 -13.14 -0.35 6.33
C ILE A 222 -13.46 -0.05 4.87
N THR A 223 -12.80 -0.73 3.94
CA THR A 223 -12.96 -0.47 2.50
C THR A 223 -13.69 -1.56 1.73
N GLY A 224 -13.98 -2.71 2.37
CA GLY A 224 -14.70 -3.82 1.74
C GLY A 224 -13.88 -4.60 0.70
N LYS A 225 -12.56 -4.55 0.75
CA LYS A 225 -11.69 -5.34 -0.13
C LYS A 225 -11.76 -6.82 0.20
N THR A 226 -11.52 -7.67 -0.79
CA THR A 226 -11.29 -9.10 -0.54
C THR A 226 -9.92 -9.32 0.11
N VAL A 227 -9.73 -10.47 0.73
CA VAL A 227 -8.46 -10.80 1.38
C VAL A 227 -7.33 -10.86 0.36
N GLU A 228 -7.58 -11.45 -0.81
CA GLU A 228 -6.60 -11.57 -1.88
C GLU A 228 -6.13 -10.20 -2.37
N GLU A 229 -7.07 -9.28 -2.64
CA GLU A 229 -6.74 -7.92 -3.06
C GLU A 229 -5.97 -7.15 -1.98
N ALA A 230 -6.35 -7.33 -0.71
CA ALA A 230 -5.69 -6.67 0.41
C ALA A 230 -4.29 -7.25 0.68
N ASP A 231 -4.09 -8.55 0.48
CA ASP A 231 -2.78 -9.20 0.65
C ASP A 231 -1.74 -8.65 -0.32
N VAL A 232 -2.11 -8.55 -1.60
CA VAL A 232 -1.25 -7.99 -2.65
C VAL A 232 -0.86 -6.55 -2.33
N GLU A 233 -1.79 -5.74 -1.81
CA GLU A 233 -1.46 -4.37 -1.39
C GLU A 233 -0.42 -4.30 -0.26
N VAL A 234 -0.47 -5.23 0.69
CA VAL A 234 0.55 -5.26 1.74
C VAL A 234 1.91 -5.64 1.17
N SER A 235 1.97 -6.62 0.27
CA SER A 235 3.20 -6.99 -0.44
C SER A 235 3.77 -5.81 -1.21
N GLU A 236 2.93 -5.11 -1.97
CA GLU A 236 3.33 -3.92 -2.73
C GLU A 236 3.84 -2.79 -1.84
N GLY A 237 3.17 -2.51 -0.71
CA GLY A 237 3.62 -1.53 0.27
C GLY A 237 4.99 -1.86 0.87
N ILE A 238 5.24 -3.13 1.18
CA ILE A 238 6.54 -3.63 1.63
C ILE A 238 7.59 -3.45 0.53
N ASP A 239 7.24 -3.78 -0.70
CA ASP A 239 8.13 -3.65 -1.86
C ASP A 239 8.48 -2.19 -2.14
N TYR A 240 7.55 -1.25 -1.99
CA TYR A 240 7.87 0.18 -2.10
C TYR A 240 8.92 0.62 -1.07
N CYS A 241 8.82 0.14 0.17
CA CYS A 241 9.82 0.45 1.20
C CYS A 241 11.22 -0.01 0.78
N ARG A 242 11.34 -1.17 0.18
CA ARG A 242 12.61 -1.73 -0.30
C ARG A 242 13.08 -1.10 -1.59
N PHE A 243 12.18 -0.93 -2.55
CA PHE A 243 12.49 -0.43 -3.89
C PHE A 243 12.99 1.01 -3.89
N TYR A 244 12.22 1.93 -3.30
CA TYR A 244 12.59 3.35 -3.36
C TYR A 244 13.88 3.65 -2.60
N THR A 245 14.11 3.00 -1.45
CA THR A 245 15.34 3.22 -0.70
C THR A 245 16.57 2.62 -1.39
N THR A 246 16.44 1.43 -1.99
CA THR A 246 17.49 0.83 -2.80
C THR A 246 17.79 1.67 -4.05
N THR A 247 16.76 2.22 -4.69
CA THR A 247 16.90 3.13 -5.83
C THR A 247 17.63 4.42 -5.43
N MET A 248 17.31 4.99 -4.27
CA MET A 248 17.99 6.18 -3.75
C MET A 248 19.47 5.92 -3.49
N LYS A 249 19.85 4.75 -2.96
CA LYS A 249 21.27 4.38 -2.83
C LYS A 249 21.97 4.32 -4.19
N LYS A 250 21.33 3.71 -5.19
CA LYS A 250 21.87 3.63 -6.55
C LYS A 250 22.07 5.03 -7.16
N PHE A 251 21.12 5.93 -6.99
CA PHE A 251 21.28 7.33 -7.45
C PHE A 251 22.38 8.07 -6.70
N ALA A 252 22.53 7.87 -5.40
CA ALA A 252 23.57 8.50 -4.60
C ALA A 252 24.99 8.05 -4.98
N ALA A 253 25.11 6.87 -5.57
CA ALA A 253 26.38 6.33 -6.03
C ALA A 253 26.84 6.88 -7.39
N LEU A 254 26.03 7.72 -8.05
CA LEU A 254 26.37 8.34 -9.33
C LEU A 254 27.16 9.65 -9.08
N ASP A 255 28.37 9.73 -9.61
CA ASP A 255 29.32 10.84 -9.36
C ASP A 255 28.80 12.22 -9.83
N ASP A 256 27.98 12.24 -10.88
CA ASP A 256 27.51 13.49 -11.51
C ASP A 256 26.12 13.94 -11.01
N ILE A 257 25.56 13.28 -9.99
CA ILE A 257 24.23 13.60 -9.46
C ILE A 257 24.32 14.15 -8.04
N VAL A 258 23.80 15.36 -7.86
CA VAL A 258 23.56 15.93 -6.54
C VAL A 258 22.07 15.84 -6.21
N MET A 259 21.73 14.95 -5.29
CA MET A 259 20.37 14.82 -4.80
C MET A 259 20.10 15.85 -3.71
N LYS A 260 18.94 16.50 -3.79
CA LYS A 260 18.50 17.49 -2.82
C LYS A 260 17.03 17.26 -2.50
N ALA A 261 16.72 17.16 -1.22
CA ALA A 261 15.34 17.11 -0.74
C ALA A 261 14.58 18.38 -1.16
N LYS A 262 13.31 18.24 -1.53
CA LYS A 262 12.44 19.36 -1.90
C LYS A 262 11.89 20.12 -0.69
N GLY A 263 11.86 19.48 0.48
CA GLY A 263 11.30 20.01 1.71
C GLY A 263 10.14 19.18 2.23
N THR A 264 8.96 19.75 2.33
CA THR A 264 7.74 19.04 2.77
C THR A 264 6.95 18.54 1.56
N VAL A 265 6.59 17.26 1.58
CA VAL A 265 5.78 16.61 0.53
C VAL A 265 4.40 16.27 1.08
N LEU A 266 3.36 16.68 0.37
CA LEU A 266 1.99 16.29 0.66
C LEU A 266 1.59 15.08 -0.19
N VAL A 267 1.22 13.98 0.48
CA VAL A 267 0.71 12.76 -0.17
C VAL A 267 -0.81 12.76 -0.08
N LEU A 268 -1.47 12.90 -1.23
CA LEU A 268 -2.92 12.78 -1.39
C LEU A 268 -3.23 11.46 -2.07
N SER A 269 -3.83 10.53 -1.35
CA SER A 269 -4.05 9.17 -1.87
C SER A 269 -5.51 8.83 -2.10
N PRO A 270 -5.80 7.94 -3.07
CA PRO A 270 -7.14 7.43 -3.32
C PRO A 270 -7.58 6.44 -2.23
N TRP A 271 -8.81 5.97 -2.33
CA TRP A 271 -9.40 5.02 -1.38
C TRP A 271 -9.34 3.56 -1.82
N ASN A 272 -9.21 3.31 -3.13
CA ASN A 272 -9.30 1.97 -3.72
C ASN A 272 -8.02 1.12 -3.53
N PHE A 273 -6.89 1.78 -3.25
CA PHE A 273 -5.65 1.16 -2.79
C PHE A 273 -5.20 1.85 -1.49
N PRO A 274 -5.90 1.57 -0.38
CA PRO A 274 -5.76 2.35 0.85
C PRO A 274 -4.45 2.12 1.60
N CYS A 275 -3.70 1.07 1.28
CA CYS A 275 -2.41 0.75 1.87
C CYS A 275 -1.26 1.03 0.89
N ALA A 276 -1.25 0.41 -0.29
CA ALA A 276 -0.11 0.45 -1.20
C ALA A 276 0.19 1.85 -1.73
N ILE A 277 -0.79 2.52 -2.35
CA ILE A 277 -0.56 3.82 -2.99
C ILE A 277 -0.12 4.90 -1.98
N PRO A 278 -0.81 5.10 -0.83
CA PRO A 278 -0.32 6.06 0.15
C PRO A 278 1.04 5.68 0.73
N CYS A 279 1.31 4.40 0.97
CA CYS A 279 2.60 3.91 1.42
C CYS A 279 3.71 4.26 0.42
N GLY A 280 3.50 3.99 -0.87
CA GLY A 280 4.44 4.33 -1.93
C GLY A 280 4.79 5.82 -1.96
N GLY A 281 3.78 6.70 -1.85
CA GLY A 281 3.99 8.14 -1.78
C GLY A 281 4.78 8.57 -0.54
N VAL A 282 4.45 8.02 0.63
CA VAL A 282 5.17 8.28 1.89
C VAL A 282 6.62 7.83 1.79
N VAL A 283 6.86 6.60 1.31
CA VAL A 283 8.21 6.06 1.19
C VAL A 283 9.05 6.86 0.20
N ALA A 284 8.49 7.22 -0.96
CA ALA A 284 9.19 8.03 -1.96
C ALA A 284 9.63 9.39 -1.38
N ALA A 285 8.75 10.04 -0.60
CA ALA A 285 9.07 11.28 0.08
C ALA A 285 10.18 11.10 1.13
N LEU A 286 10.02 10.14 2.04
CA LEU A 286 10.93 9.91 3.14
C LEU A 286 12.30 9.40 2.66
N ALA A 287 12.35 8.45 1.72
CA ALA A 287 13.60 7.91 1.18
C ALA A 287 14.46 8.99 0.53
N SER A 288 13.82 9.96 -0.14
CA SER A 288 14.51 11.10 -0.76
C SER A 288 14.83 12.24 0.23
N GLY A 289 14.65 12.05 1.54
CA GLY A 289 15.02 12.99 2.59
C GLY A 289 14.01 14.13 2.80
N ASN A 290 12.79 14.01 2.27
CA ASN A 290 11.74 14.97 2.55
C ASN A 290 10.98 14.60 3.82
N THR A 291 10.35 15.58 4.46
CA THR A 291 9.27 15.34 5.40
C THR A 291 7.97 15.08 4.63
N CYS A 292 7.03 14.39 5.25
CA CYS A 292 5.82 13.95 4.59
C CYS A 292 4.57 14.27 5.42
N ILE A 293 3.55 14.81 4.76
CA ILE A 293 2.21 14.95 5.31
C ILE A 293 1.32 14.01 4.50
N LEU A 294 0.78 13.01 5.17
CA LEU A 294 -0.13 12.03 4.56
C LEU A 294 -1.58 12.46 4.78
N LYS A 295 -2.29 12.78 3.72
CA LYS A 295 -3.74 12.99 3.73
C LYS A 295 -4.41 11.89 2.92
N PRO A 296 -4.80 10.77 3.53
CA PRO A 296 -5.51 9.69 2.85
C PRO A 296 -6.92 10.11 2.46
N ALA A 297 -7.56 9.35 1.58
CA ALA A 297 -8.99 9.48 1.35
C ALA A 297 -9.73 9.26 2.66
N THR A 298 -10.73 10.09 2.95
CA THR A 298 -11.46 10.07 4.22
C THR A 298 -12.00 8.67 4.54
N VAL A 299 -12.53 7.96 3.55
CA VAL A 299 -13.11 6.62 3.73
C VAL A 299 -12.11 5.51 4.07
N ALA A 300 -10.81 5.78 3.97
CA ALA A 300 -9.73 4.80 4.19
C ALA A 300 -8.68 5.29 5.20
N ALA A 301 -8.92 6.41 5.88
CA ALA A 301 -7.92 7.02 6.75
C ALA A 301 -7.42 6.11 7.89
N PRO A 302 -8.23 5.24 8.53
CA PRO A 302 -7.71 4.32 9.55
C PRO A 302 -6.71 3.29 9.03
N VAL A 303 -6.83 2.85 7.77
CA VAL A 303 -5.83 1.94 7.15
C VAL A 303 -4.48 2.65 7.03
N ALA A 304 -4.51 3.92 6.60
CA ALA A 304 -3.31 4.74 6.49
C ALA A 304 -2.66 4.98 7.87
N TRP A 305 -3.47 5.22 8.90
CA TRP A 305 -2.98 5.31 10.28
C TRP A 305 -2.22 4.06 10.71
N LEU A 306 -2.77 2.90 10.39
CA LEU A 306 -2.19 1.63 10.80
C LEU A 306 -0.81 1.39 10.15
N PHE A 307 -0.65 1.65 8.85
CA PHE A 307 0.67 1.50 8.25
C PHE A 307 1.64 2.64 8.64
N ALA A 308 1.17 3.87 8.84
CA ALA A 308 2.02 4.97 9.31
C ALA A 308 2.67 4.66 10.65
N LYS A 309 1.98 3.93 11.54
CA LYS A 309 2.53 3.43 12.79
C LYS A 309 3.79 2.59 12.57
N ALA A 310 3.85 1.76 11.53
CA ALA A 310 5.02 0.97 11.21
C ALA A 310 6.25 1.84 10.91
N PHE A 311 6.08 2.99 10.29
CA PHE A 311 7.17 3.94 10.03
C PHE A 311 7.68 4.60 11.31
N TRP A 312 6.78 5.03 12.20
CA TRP A 312 7.17 5.60 13.49
C TRP A 312 7.90 4.57 14.38
N GLU A 313 7.42 3.34 14.45
CA GLU A 313 8.06 2.25 15.16
C GLU A 313 9.41 1.82 14.55
N ALA A 314 9.57 2.01 13.25
CA ALA A 314 10.84 1.79 12.55
C ALA A 314 11.91 2.83 12.91
N GLY A 315 11.48 4.03 13.31
CA GLY A 315 12.38 5.11 13.70
C GLY A 315 12.24 6.38 12.85
N VAL A 316 11.22 6.50 12.02
CA VAL A 316 10.88 7.78 11.37
C VAL A 316 10.42 8.76 12.46
N PRO A 317 11.04 9.94 12.60
CA PRO A 317 10.57 10.95 13.54
C PRO A 317 9.12 11.34 13.26
N LYS A 318 8.35 11.53 14.32
CA LYS A 318 6.94 11.93 14.17
C LYS A 318 6.78 13.32 13.54
N GLU A 319 7.80 14.16 13.66
CA GLU A 319 7.89 15.46 12.99
C GLU A 319 8.14 15.33 11.48
N ALA A 320 8.65 14.17 11.02
CA ALA A 320 8.91 13.92 9.61
C ALA A 320 7.75 13.24 8.88
N LEU A 321 6.82 12.60 9.61
CA LEU A 321 5.63 11.97 9.04
C LEU A 321 4.41 12.33 9.87
N HIS A 322 3.49 13.10 9.29
CA HIS A 322 2.21 13.48 9.88
C HIS A 322 1.05 12.82 9.13
N GLN A 323 -0.03 12.52 9.89
CA GLN A 323 -1.29 12.06 9.33
C GLN A 323 -2.48 12.69 10.06
#